data_c90194dfc9e667ca8202566f0d68f904
#
_entry.id   c90194dfc9e667ca8202566f0d68f904
#
_cell.length_a   1.000
_cell.length_b   1.000
_cell.length_c   1.000
_cell.angle_alpha   90.00
_cell.angle_beta   90.00
_cell.angle_gamma   90.00
#
_symmetry.space_group_name_H-M   'P 1'
#
loop_
_entity.id
_entity.type
_entity.pdbx_description
1 polymer ?
#
loop_
_entity_poly.entity_id
_entity_poly.type
_entity_poly.pdbx_seq_one_letter_code
_entity_poly.pdbx_strand_id
1 'polypeptide(L)'
;MKTFSVVVPAHNEEKLLPLFLKSLCSQNLLPEEMILIDDNSNDDTKKIMMDYQEKNDFIKVFSHKSSDEHTPGAKVVNAFLFGYSKLTKPYEFILKLDADLILPAKYFQSLSNVFSNPRIGIAGGTLIEFSKKGNWESAHPMKKNHVRGGLKAYSMECYKKIGGLIPEMGWDTIDEILAIYHGYDVKVLDNVKVKHLRAVGNLYSRNSSYMQGQAFYKMRYGIIIGTLACIKGFLIKRSLSFLIWSILGLINGYFKKKPYIVTKNQGQFIRRFRFKSIFRL
;
A
#
# COMPACT_ATOMS: atom_id res chain seq x y z
N MET A 1 -5.08 2.17 -25.10
CA MET A 1 -4.89 2.34 -23.64
C MET A 1 -4.62 0.97 -23.05
N LYS A 2 -3.83 0.90 -21.97
CA LYS A 2 -3.55 -0.36 -21.29
C LYS A 2 -4.75 -0.81 -20.46
N THR A 3 -5.06 -2.11 -20.54
CA THR A 3 -6.11 -2.75 -19.73
C THR A 3 -5.69 -2.92 -18.28
N PHE A 4 -6.64 -2.88 -17.35
CA PHE A 4 -6.33 -2.98 -15.93
C PHE A 4 -7.48 -3.55 -15.12
N SER A 5 -7.12 -4.09 -13.95
CA SER A 5 -8.07 -4.55 -12.94
C SER A 5 -7.81 -3.86 -11.60
N VAL A 6 -8.84 -3.80 -10.76
CA VAL A 6 -8.78 -3.14 -9.45
C VAL A 6 -9.21 -4.12 -8.38
N VAL A 7 -8.49 -4.15 -7.25
CA VAL A 7 -8.89 -4.89 -6.05
C VAL A 7 -8.98 -3.93 -4.87
N VAL A 8 -10.11 -3.95 -4.18
CA VAL A 8 -10.44 -3.03 -3.08
C VAL A 8 -10.82 -3.85 -1.85
N PRO A 9 -9.91 -4.08 -0.91
CA PRO A 9 -10.26 -4.57 0.41
C PRO A 9 -10.98 -3.50 1.24
N ALA A 10 -12.06 -3.85 1.93
CA ALA A 10 -12.73 -2.96 2.87
C ALA A 10 -13.19 -3.69 4.13
N HIS A 11 -13.17 -3.01 5.26
CA HIS A 11 -13.63 -3.48 6.55
C HIS A 11 -14.26 -2.33 7.34
N ASN A 12 -15.57 -2.39 7.59
CA ASN A 12 -16.33 -1.37 8.30
C ASN A 12 -16.17 0.05 7.68
N GLU A 13 -16.52 0.15 6.39
CA GLU A 13 -16.39 1.38 5.59
C GLU A 13 -17.74 1.95 5.12
N GLU A 14 -18.86 1.60 5.78
CA GLU A 14 -20.22 2.02 5.38
C GLU A 14 -20.37 3.52 5.09
N LYS A 15 -19.61 4.38 5.81
CA LYS A 15 -19.69 5.84 5.70
C LYS A 15 -18.89 6.41 4.53
N LEU A 16 -17.76 5.81 4.20
CA LEU A 16 -16.80 6.34 3.22
C LEU A 16 -16.88 5.64 1.87
N LEU A 17 -17.20 4.35 1.89
CA LEU A 17 -17.31 3.49 0.70
C LEU A 17 -18.25 4.07 -0.39
N PRO A 18 -19.44 4.65 -0.10
CA PRO A 18 -20.27 5.25 -1.15
C PRO A 18 -19.60 6.39 -1.91
N LEU A 19 -18.81 7.22 -1.22
CA LEU A 19 -18.07 8.33 -1.84
C LEU A 19 -16.94 7.80 -2.75
N PHE A 20 -16.24 6.78 -2.28
CA PHE A 20 -15.20 6.11 -3.07
C PHE A 20 -15.79 5.48 -4.34
N LEU A 21 -16.81 4.62 -4.20
CA LEU A 21 -17.44 3.91 -5.33
C LEU A 21 -18.06 4.89 -6.36
N LYS A 22 -18.69 5.97 -5.88
CA LYS A 22 -19.16 7.03 -6.76
C LYS A 22 -18.03 7.65 -7.58
N SER A 23 -16.90 8.00 -6.94
CA SER A 23 -15.74 8.58 -7.63
C SER A 23 -15.09 7.61 -8.61
N LEU A 24 -15.18 6.33 -8.34
CA LEU A 24 -14.61 5.27 -9.15
C LEU A 24 -15.49 4.96 -10.38
N CYS A 25 -16.82 4.82 -10.20
CA CYS A 25 -17.74 4.58 -11.30
C CYS A 25 -17.88 5.80 -12.25
N SER A 26 -17.47 7.00 -11.81
CA SER A 26 -17.46 8.22 -12.63
C SER A 26 -16.13 8.49 -13.35
N GLN A 27 -15.23 7.51 -13.41
CA GLN A 27 -13.96 7.65 -14.14
C GLN A 27 -14.16 7.66 -15.65
N ASN A 28 -13.30 8.41 -16.36
CA ASN A 28 -13.32 8.45 -17.85
C ASN A 28 -12.87 7.14 -18.50
N LEU A 29 -12.15 6.30 -17.76
CA LEU A 29 -11.69 4.98 -18.16
C LEU A 29 -12.05 4.02 -17.04
N LEU A 30 -12.79 2.96 -17.35
CA LEU A 30 -13.19 1.93 -16.38
C LEU A 30 -12.26 0.71 -16.44
N PRO A 31 -12.11 -0.05 -15.34
CA PRO A 31 -11.35 -1.29 -15.33
C PRO A 31 -12.08 -2.40 -16.10
N GLU A 32 -11.32 -3.39 -16.58
CA GLU A 32 -11.88 -4.64 -17.12
C GLU A 32 -12.68 -5.41 -16.06
N GLU A 33 -12.20 -5.36 -14.84
CA GLU A 33 -12.81 -6.03 -13.70
C GLU A 33 -12.39 -5.32 -12.40
N MET A 34 -13.36 -5.18 -11.48
CA MET A 34 -13.13 -4.68 -10.14
C MET A 34 -13.63 -5.69 -9.12
N ILE A 35 -12.74 -6.10 -8.23
CA ILE A 35 -13.06 -6.98 -7.13
C ILE A 35 -13.14 -6.18 -5.83
N LEU A 36 -14.32 -6.12 -5.25
CA LEU A 36 -14.54 -5.57 -3.91
C LEU A 36 -14.51 -6.72 -2.90
N ILE A 37 -13.69 -6.58 -1.86
CA ILE A 37 -13.57 -7.59 -0.80
C ILE A 37 -14.11 -7.02 0.51
N ASP A 38 -15.22 -7.60 0.95
CA ASP A 38 -15.70 -7.40 2.32
C ASP A 38 -14.89 -8.28 3.27
N ASP A 39 -14.00 -7.67 4.04
CA ASP A 39 -13.13 -8.37 4.99
C ASP A 39 -13.76 -8.42 6.38
N ASN A 40 -14.83 -9.22 6.53
CA ASN A 40 -15.51 -9.48 7.80
C ASN A 40 -16.12 -8.20 8.44
N SER A 41 -16.84 -7.37 7.65
CA SER A 41 -17.52 -6.18 8.17
C SER A 41 -18.75 -6.52 9.01
N ASN A 42 -19.02 -5.69 10.02
CA ASN A 42 -20.16 -5.78 10.91
C ASN A 42 -21.19 -4.65 10.69
N ASP A 43 -20.96 -3.80 9.69
CA ASP A 43 -21.80 -2.68 9.30
C ASP A 43 -22.39 -2.91 7.89
N ASP A 44 -23.01 -1.89 7.28
CA ASP A 44 -23.62 -1.99 5.95
C ASP A 44 -22.61 -2.03 4.78
N THR A 45 -21.29 -2.15 5.03
CA THR A 45 -20.25 -2.18 3.99
C THR A 45 -20.55 -3.18 2.88
N LYS A 46 -20.85 -4.44 3.24
CA LYS A 46 -21.13 -5.50 2.26
C LYS A 46 -22.40 -5.21 1.44
N LYS A 47 -23.45 -4.73 2.07
CA LYS A 47 -24.70 -4.36 1.40
C LYS A 47 -24.46 -3.27 0.35
N ILE A 48 -23.71 -2.23 0.71
CA ILE A 48 -23.34 -1.15 -0.21
C ILE A 48 -22.56 -1.70 -1.41
N MET A 49 -21.60 -2.61 -1.20
CA MET A 49 -20.87 -3.26 -2.29
C MET A 49 -21.80 -4.00 -3.24
N MET A 50 -22.76 -4.79 -2.72
CA MET A 50 -23.72 -5.54 -3.50
C MET A 50 -24.62 -4.63 -4.33
N ASP A 51 -25.11 -3.51 -3.76
CA ASP A 51 -25.91 -2.52 -4.48
C ASP A 51 -25.15 -1.89 -5.69
N TYR A 52 -23.82 -1.76 -5.57
CA TYR A 52 -23.00 -1.28 -6.69
C TYR A 52 -22.70 -2.38 -7.71
N GLN A 53 -22.54 -3.62 -7.30
CA GLN A 53 -22.38 -4.75 -8.21
C GLN A 53 -23.63 -4.92 -9.09
N GLU A 54 -24.84 -4.78 -8.56
CA GLU A 54 -26.08 -4.89 -9.32
C GLU A 54 -26.20 -3.83 -10.45
N LYS A 55 -25.55 -2.69 -10.28
CA LYS A 55 -25.60 -1.54 -11.21
C LYS A 55 -24.41 -1.47 -12.18
N ASN A 56 -23.38 -2.32 -11.98
CA ASN A 56 -22.13 -2.22 -12.73
C ASN A 56 -21.54 -3.59 -13.01
N ASP A 57 -21.61 -4.06 -14.25
CA ASP A 57 -21.18 -5.42 -14.68
C ASP A 57 -19.69 -5.70 -14.45
N PHE A 58 -18.85 -4.67 -14.35
CA PHE A 58 -17.42 -4.80 -14.10
C PHE A 58 -17.08 -4.97 -12.61
N ILE A 59 -18.06 -4.84 -11.70
CA ILE A 59 -17.87 -5.00 -10.25
C ILE A 59 -18.27 -6.39 -9.81
N LYS A 60 -17.42 -7.05 -9.03
CA LYS A 60 -17.71 -8.33 -8.36
C LYS A 60 -17.38 -8.23 -6.88
N VAL A 61 -18.23 -8.75 -6.03
CA VAL A 61 -18.12 -8.72 -4.57
C VAL A 61 -17.82 -10.09 -4.02
N PHE A 62 -16.84 -10.21 -3.14
CA PHE A 62 -16.53 -11.42 -2.41
C PHE A 62 -16.34 -11.13 -0.94
N SER A 63 -16.73 -12.07 -0.07
CA SER A 63 -16.43 -11.99 1.36
C SER A 63 -15.16 -12.78 1.67
N HIS A 64 -14.31 -12.17 2.48
CA HIS A 64 -13.10 -12.77 3.05
C HIS A 64 -13.21 -12.74 4.57
N LYS A 65 -12.80 -13.78 5.24
CA LYS A 65 -12.77 -13.83 6.69
C LYS A 65 -11.31 -13.81 7.17
N SER A 66 -10.78 -12.63 7.43
CA SER A 66 -9.47 -12.52 8.06
C SER A 66 -9.54 -12.93 9.54
N SER A 67 -8.39 -13.32 10.10
CA SER A 67 -8.29 -13.61 11.54
C SER A 67 -8.52 -12.34 12.37
N ASP A 68 -9.01 -12.50 13.60
CA ASP A 68 -9.25 -11.36 14.53
C ASP A 68 -7.94 -10.74 15.04
N GLU A 69 -6.79 -11.41 14.84
CA GLU A 69 -5.49 -10.86 15.23
C GLU A 69 -5.17 -9.57 14.48
N HIS A 70 -4.90 -8.51 15.23
CA HIS A 70 -4.48 -7.23 14.65
C HIS A 70 -3.04 -7.30 14.16
N THR A 71 -2.85 -7.63 12.88
CA THR A 71 -1.54 -7.65 12.21
C THR A 71 -1.45 -6.50 11.20
N PRO A 72 -0.90 -5.34 11.61
CA PRO A 72 -0.81 -4.16 10.75
C PRO A 72 -0.09 -4.46 9.43
N GLY A 73 -0.70 -4.08 8.32
CA GLY A 73 -0.18 -4.30 6.97
C GLY A 73 -0.46 -5.69 6.40
N ALA A 74 -0.52 -6.75 7.21
CA ALA A 74 -0.74 -8.10 6.71
C ALA A 74 -2.21 -8.34 6.31
N LYS A 75 -3.18 -7.88 7.11
CA LYS A 75 -4.62 -8.11 6.83
C LYS A 75 -5.03 -7.54 5.47
N VAL A 76 -4.73 -6.27 5.22
CA VAL A 76 -5.08 -5.61 3.97
C VAL A 76 -4.43 -6.27 2.76
N VAL A 77 -3.19 -6.77 2.91
CA VAL A 77 -2.51 -7.49 1.84
C VAL A 77 -3.13 -8.86 1.63
N ASN A 78 -3.48 -9.62 2.69
CA ASN A 78 -4.16 -10.91 2.56
C ASN A 78 -5.53 -10.77 1.88
N ALA A 79 -6.33 -9.78 2.26
CA ALA A 79 -7.60 -9.49 1.61
C ALA A 79 -7.40 -9.09 0.13
N PHE A 80 -6.37 -8.30 -0.18
CA PHE A 80 -5.98 -7.99 -1.56
C PHE A 80 -5.59 -9.27 -2.33
N LEU A 81 -4.74 -10.13 -1.78
CA LEU A 81 -4.30 -11.38 -2.43
C LEU A 81 -5.48 -12.33 -2.67
N PHE A 82 -6.41 -12.39 -1.73
CA PHE A 82 -7.66 -13.12 -1.93
C PHE A 82 -8.45 -12.55 -3.11
N GLY A 83 -8.64 -11.22 -3.17
CA GLY A 83 -9.32 -10.58 -4.29
C GLY A 83 -8.56 -10.74 -5.61
N TYR A 84 -7.23 -10.65 -5.58
CA TYR A 84 -6.37 -10.91 -6.73
C TYR A 84 -6.60 -12.31 -7.32
N SER A 85 -6.78 -13.32 -6.48
CA SER A 85 -7.08 -14.70 -6.91
C SER A 85 -8.46 -14.86 -7.57
N LYS A 86 -9.35 -13.88 -7.45
CA LYS A 86 -10.70 -13.88 -8.04
C LYS A 86 -10.77 -13.18 -9.41
N LEU A 87 -9.70 -12.54 -9.84
CA LEU A 87 -9.62 -11.91 -11.15
C LEU A 87 -9.68 -12.96 -12.27
N THR A 88 -10.50 -12.70 -13.27
CA THR A 88 -10.77 -13.63 -14.38
C THR A 88 -10.43 -13.04 -15.74
N LYS A 89 -10.49 -11.72 -15.88
CA LYS A 89 -10.20 -11.03 -17.14
C LYS A 89 -8.71 -10.73 -17.29
N PRO A 90 -8.17 -10.65 -18.52
CA PRO A 90 -6.79 -10.26 -18.77
C PRO A 90 -6.59 -8.76 -18.47
N TYR A 91 -5.41 -8.41 -17.95
CA TYR A 91 -5.02 -7.02 -17.65
C TYR A 91 -3.50 -6.86 -17.73
N GLU A 92 -3.06 -5.65 -18.04
CA GLU A 92 -1.64 -5.29 -18.17
C GLU A 92 -1.09 -4.63 -16.90
N PHE A 93 -1.96 -4.04 -16.08
CA PHE A 93 -1.59 -3.53 -14.75
C PHE A 93 -2.73 -3.73 -13.74
N ILE A 94 -2.39 -3.78 -12.47
CA ILE A 94 -3.33 -4.00 -11.37
C ILE A 94 -3.23 -2.89 -10.35
N LEU A 95 -4.36 -2.51 -9.75
CA LEU A 95 -4.43 -1.56 -8.66
C LEU A 95 -4.85 -2.22 -7.35
N LYS A 96 -4.18 -1.83 -6.28
CA LYS A 96 -4.66 -1.96 -4.90
C LYS A 96 -5.11 -0.59 -4.43
N LEU A 97 -6.41 -0.44 -4.15
CA LEU A 97 -7.00 0.80 -3.65
C LEU A 97 -7.62 0.57 -2.27
N ASP A 98 -7.51 1.58 -1.39
CA ASP A 98 -8.27 1.62 -0.14
C ASP A 98 -9.67 2.20 -0.40
N ALA A 99 -10.64 1.84 0.44
CA ALA A 99 -12.05 2.17 0.26
C ALA A 99 -12.44 3.58 0.76
N ASP A 100 -11.48 4.35 1.29
CA ASP A 100 -11.65 5.68 1.87
C ASP A 100 -11.01 6.80 1.03
N LEU A 101 -10.93 6.59 -0.28
CA LEU A 101 -10.35 7.52 -1.25
C LEU A 101 -11.43 8.22 -2.09
N ILE A 102 -11.16 9.45 -2.57
CA ILE A 102 -11.88 10.05 -3.69
C ILE A 102 -10.88 10.26 -4.84
N LEU A 103 -11.14 9.58 -5.94
CA LEU A 103 -10.30 9.62 -7.14
C LEU A 103 -10.71 10.80 -8.04
N PRO A 104 -9.77 11.58 -8.61
CA PRO A 104 -10.10 12.55 -9.65
C PRO A 104 -10.54 11.83 -10.95
N ALA A 105 -11.43 12.42 -11.73
CA ALA A 105 -12.10 11.79 -12.88
C ALA A 105 -11.17 11.15 -13.92
N LYS A 106 -9.91 11.59 -14.03
CA LYS A 106 -8.92 11.09 -14.98
C LYS A 106 -7.85 10.20 -14.32
N TYR A 107 -8.11 9.67 -13.11
CA TYR A 107 -7.12 8.90 -12.36
C TYR A 107 -6.63 7.67 -13.13
N PHE A 108 -7.53 6.82 -13.58
CA PHE A 108 -7.19 5.60 -14.30
C PHE A 108 -6.60 5.88 -15.68
N GLN A 109 -7.10 6.89 -16.39
CA GLN A 109 -6.51 7.32 -17.65
C GLN A 109 -5.05 7.78 -17.47
N SER A 110 -4.77 8.54 -16.41
CA SER A 110 -3.42 8.99 -16.09
C SER A 110 -2.47 7.83 -15.80
N LEU A 111 -2.93 6.80 -15.09
CA LEU A 111 -2.15 5.59 -14.84
C LEU A 111 -1.92 4.78 -16.13
N SER A 112 -2.96 4.58 -16.97
CA SER A 112 -2.83 3.89 -18.25
C SER A 112 -1.77 4.56 -19.13
N ASN A 113 -1.73 5.90 -19.17
CA ASN A 113 -0.72 6.65 -19.90
C ASN A 113 0.68 6.45 -19.34
N VAL A 114 0.83 6.43 -18.01
CA VAL A 114 2.13 6.23 -17.34
C VAL A 114 2.69 4.83 -17.61
N PHE A 115 1.86 3.80 -17.57
CA PHE A 115 2.27 2.42 -17.86
C PHE A 115 2.53 2.14 -19.35
N SER A 116 2.34 3.11 -20.25
CA SER A 116 2.87 3.02 -21.62
C SER A 116 4.40 3.00 -21.64
N ASN A 117 5.06 3.52 -20.61
CA ASN A 117 6.50 3.36 -20.42
C ASN A 117 6.78 2.04 -19.68
N PRO A 118 7.43 1.05 -20.35
CA PRO A 118 7.68 -0.27 -19.75
C PRO A 118 8.65 -0.24 -18.58
N ARG A 119 9.40 0.84 -18.38
CA ARG A 119 10.29 1.00 -17.21
C ARG A 119 9.50 1.28 -15.91
N ILE A 120 8.27 1.78 -16.01
CA ILE A 120 7.46 2.05 -14.82
C ILE A 120 6.87 0.74 -14.29
N GLY A 121 7.33 0.35 -13.11
CA GLY A 121 6.83 -0.84 -12.42
C GLY A 121 5.72 -0.54 -11.44
N ILE A 122 5.81 0.58 -10.73
CA ILE A 122 4.84 1.02 -9.72
C ILE A 122 4.49 2.48 -9.98
N ALA A 123 3.20 2.81 -9.91
CA ALA A 123 2.72 4.18 -10.04
C ALA A 123 1.53 4.45 -9.10
N GLY A 124 1.29 5.74 -8.82
CA GLY A 124 0.12 6.21 -8.07
C GLY A 124 0.06 7.73 -8.03
N GLY A 125 -1.10 8.26 -7.64
CA GLY A 125 -1.28 9.70 -7.47
C GLY A 125 -0.65 10.25 -6.20
N THR A 126 -0.80 11.55 -5.99
CA THR A 126 -0.42 12.24 -4.75
C THR A 126 -1.61 12.23 -3.80
N LEU A 127 -1.41 11.65 -2.61
CA LEU A 127 -2.43 11.65 -1.56
C LEU A 127 -2.52 13.02 -0.89
N ILE A 128 -3.74 13.56 -0.76
CA ILE A 128 -4.03 14.78 -0.02
C ILE A 128 -5.04 14.48 1.09
N GLU A 129 -4.87 15.10 2.25
CA GLU A 129 -5.72 14.96 3.43
C GLU A 129 -6.33 16.30 3.82
N PHE A 130 -7.50 16.26 4.46
CA PHE A 130 -8.13 17.48 4.96
C PHE A 130 -7.43 17.91 6.24
N SER A 131 -6.77 19.06 6.21
CA SER A 131 -6.00 19.59 7.34
C SER A 131 -6.90 20.24 8.39
N LYS A 132 -6.39 20.39 9.60
CA LYS A 132 -7.06 21.14 10.67
C LYS A 132 -7.33 22.60 10.31
N LYS A 133 -6.66 23.13 9.29
CA LYS A 133 -6.83 24.50 8.77
C LYS A 133 -7.99 24.64 7.77
N GLY A 134 -8.73 23.54 7.48
CA GLY A 134 -9.84 23.54 6.56
C GLY A 134 -9.46 23.43 5.06
N ASN A 135 -8.23 23.05 4.74
CA ASN A 135 -7.75 22.91 3.38
C ASN A 135 -7.27 21.49 3.07
N TRP A 136 -7.36 21.09 1.79
CA TRP A 136 -6.75 19.87 1.29
C TRP A 136 -5.26 20.09 1.05
N GLU A 137 -4.42 19.42 1.84
CA GLU A 137 -2.96 19.56 1.80
C GLU A 137 -2.31 18.20 1.56
N SER A 138 -1.08 18.19 1.02
CA SER A 138 -0.34 16.94 0.88
C SER A 138 -0.13 16.28 2.25
N ALA A 139 -0.59 15.05 2.39
CA ALA A 139 -0.42 14.26 3.59
C ALA A 139 1.07 13.99 3.82
N HIS A 140 1.68 14.67 4.75
CA HIS A 140 3.10 14.61 5.12
C HIS A 140 4.10 14.82 3.97
N PRO A 141 5.36 15.27 4.24
CA PRO A 141 6.38 15.39 3.21
C PRO A 141 6.68 14.00 2.64
N MET A 142 5.99 13.68 1.55
CA MET A 142 6.24 12.44 0.81
C MET A 142 7.60 12.55 0.12
N LYS A 143 8.39 11.48 0.20
CA LYS A 143 9.51 11.36 -0.74
C LYS A 143 8.93 11.36 -2.14
N LYS A 144 9.53 12.13 -3.05
CA LYS A 144 9.10 12.25 -4.47
C LYS A 144 8.91 10.91 -5.20
N ASN A 145 9.43 9.81 -4.65
CA ASN A 145 9.42 8.47 -5.25
C ASN A 145 8.82 7.43 -4.30
N HIS A 146 7.79 7.75 -3.54
CA HIS A 146 7.08 6.79 -2.69
C HIS A 146 5.58 6.90 -2.92
N VAL A 147 5.00 5.85 -3.50
CA VAL A 147 3.55 5.72 -3.69
C VAL A 147 2.93 5.13 -2.42
N ARG A 148 1.91 5.78 -1.89
CA ARG A 148 1.21 5.29 -0.69
C ARG A 148 0.53 3.94 -0.95
N GLY A 149 0.57 3.06 0.05
CA GLY A 149 -0.01 1.72 -0.04
C GLY A 149 -1.50 1.66 -0.38
N GLY A 150 -2.25 2.73 -0.03
CA GLY A 150 -3.68 2.83 -0.31
C GLY A 150 -4.05 3.12 -1.77
N LEU A 151 -3.08 3.45 -2.65
CA LEU A 151 -3.35 3.85 -4.04
C LEU A 151 -2.26 3.38 -5.03
N LYS A 152 -1.77 2.16 -4.84
CA LYS A 152 -0.69 1.59 -5.66
C LYS A 152 -1.20 0.86 -6.88
N ALA A 153 -0.60 1.18 -8.02
CA ALA A 153 -0.75 0.43 -9.26
C ALA A 153 0.58 -0.23 -9.64
N TYR A 154 0.51 -1.45 -10.18
CA TYR A 154 1.67 -2.26 -10.57
C TYR A 154 1.52 -2.73 -12.00
N SER A 155 2.55 -2.54 -12.84
CA SER A 155 2.62 -3.29 -14.11
C SER A 155 2.71 -4.78 -13.80
N MET A 156 2.03 -5.63 -14.59
CA MET A 156 2.00 -7.07 -14.32
C MET A 156 3.37 -7.72 -14.40
N GLU A 157 4.24 -7.20 -15.27
CA GLU A 157 5.62 -7.66 -15.33
C GLU A 157 6.39 -7.39 -14.03
N CYS A 158 6.28 -6.15 -13.51
CA CYS A 158 6.88 -5.79 -12.23
C CYS A 158 6.27 -6.61 -11.09
N TYR A 159 4.95 -6.70 -11.01
CA TYR A 159 4.24 -7.43 -9.96
C TYR A 159 4.71 -8.89 -9.87
N LYS A 160 4.85 -9.56 -11.01
CA LYS A 160 5.38 -10.93 -11.08
C LYS A 160 6.86 -11.00 -10.67
N LYS A 161 7.68 -10.05 -11.13
CA LYS A 161 9.13 -10.01 -10.83
C LYS A 161 9.42 -9.79 -9.34
N ILE A 162 8.65 -8.96 -8.67
CA ILE A 162 8.79 -8.75 -7.21
C ILE A 162 8.22 -9.88 -6.37
N GLY A 163 7.49 -10.84 -6.98
CA GLY A 163 6.84 -11.95 -6.30
C GLY A 163 5.50 -11.63 -5.67
N GLY A 164 4.84 -10.54 -6.12
CA GLY A 164 3.58 -10.05 -5.55
C GLY A 164 3.76 -9.25 -4.27
N LEU A 165 2.65 -8.99 -3.55
CA LEU A 165 2.69 -8.29 -2.26
C LEU A 165 2.99 -9.27 -1.12
N ILE A 166 3.85 -8.85 -0.20
CA ILE A 166 4.22 -9.64 0.98
C ILE A 166 3.33 -9.20 2.16
N PRO A 167 2.54 -10.10 2.79
CA PRO A 167 1.63 -9.74 3.88
C PRO A 167 2.38 -9.50 5.20
N GLU A 168 3.17 -8.43 5.24
CA GLU A 168 4.00 -8.05 6.37
C GLU A 168 3.98 -6.53 6.58
N MET A 169 4.31 -6.06 7.78
CA MET A 169 4.48 -4.64 8.03
C MET A 169 5.56 -4.05 7.13
N GLY A 170 5.26 -2.91 6.49
CA GLY A 170 6.17 -2.23 5.56
C GLY A 170 6.17 -2.82 4.15
N TRP A 171 5.15 -3.61 3.81
CA TRP A 171 4.94 -4.15 2.47
C TRP A 171 5.00 -3.09 1.36
N ASP A 172 4.42 -1.91 1.64
CA ASP A 172 4.35 -0.76 0.74
C ASP A 172 5.69 -0.03 0.51
N THR A 173 6.69 -0.43 1.26
CA THR A 173 8.07 0.04 1.13
C THR A 173 8.96 -1.01 0.48
N ILE A 174 8.77 -2.27 0.83
CA ILE A 174 9.62 -3.34 0.31
C ILE A 174 9.29 -3.65 -1.14
N ASP A 175 8.03 -3.56 -1.56
CA ASP A 175 7.62 -3.74 -2.94
C ASP A 175 8.33 -2.74 -3.88
N GLU A 176 8.43 -1.46 -3.49
CA GLU A 176 9.15 -0.44 -4.25
C GLU A 176 10.65 -0.71 -4.35
N ILE A 177 11.28 -1.13 -3.24
CA ILE A 177 12.70 -1.44 -3.25
C ILE A 177 12.97 -2.68 -4.12
N LEU A 178 12.07 -3.67 -4.10
CA LEU A 178 12.17 -4.84 -4.96
C LEU A 178 11.92 -4.47 -6.44
N ALA A 179 10.99 -3.57 -6.74
CA ALA A 179 10.80 -3.04 -8.09
C ALA A 179 12.09 -2.38 -8.62
N ILE A 180 12.71 -1.51 -7.81
CA ILE A 180 13.98 -0.86 -8.15
C ILE A 180 15.12 -1.90 -8.28
N TYR A 181 15.15 -2.91 -7.42
CA TYR A 181 16.12 -4.01 -7.53
C TYR A 181 16.02 -4.75 -8.88
N HIS A 182 14.82 -4.89 -9.41
CA HIS A 182 14.56 -5.51 -10.70
C HIS A 182 14.63 -4.53 -11.89
N GLY A 183 15.08 -3.29 -11.67
CA GLY A 183 15.31 -2.30 -12.73
C GLY A 183 14.09 -1.48 -13.13
N TYR A 184 12.99 -1.56 -12.38
CA TYR A 184 11.81 -0.74 -12.60
C TYR A 184 11.87 0.59 -11.86
N ASP A 185 11.20 1.59 -12.44
CA ASP A 185 11.01 2.90 -11.83
C ASP A 185 9.70 2.95 -11.02
N VAL A 186 9.72 3.71 -9.92
CA VAL A 186 8.53 4.06 -9.13
C VAL A 186 8.13 5.50 -9.43
N LYS A 187 6.87 5.72 -9.86
CA LYS A 187 6.40 7.02 -10.32
C LYS A 187 5.24 7.55 -9.49
N VAL A 188 5.43 8.68 -8.83
CA VAL A 188 4.34 9.47 -8.26
C VAL A 188 3.87 10.48 -9.30
N LEU A 189 2.55 10.56 -9.50
CA LEU A 189 1.91 11.55 -10.38
C LEU A 189 1.56 12.79 -9.54
N ASP A 190 2.44 13.76 -9.51
CA ASP A 190 2.31 14.96 -8.66
C ASP A 190 1.05 15.79 -8.96
N ASN A 191 0.61 15.78 -10.22
CA ASN A 191 -0.57 16.52 -10.67
C ASN A 191 -1.90 15.75 -10.47
N VAL A 192 -1.85 14.49 -10.05
CA VAL A 192 -3.02 13.63 -9.84
C VAL A 192 -3.29 13.52 -8.35
N LYS A 193 -4.09 14.44 -7.82
CA LYS A 193 -4.39 14.52 -6.39
C LYS A 193 -5.56 13.61 -6.02
N VAL A 194 -5.32 12.66 -5.14
CA VAL A 194 -6.30 11.73 -4.59
C VAL A 194 -6.62 12.15 -3.16
N LYS A 195 -7.90 12.39 -2.85
CA LYS A 195 -8.33 12.76 -1.50
C LYS A 195 -8.43 11.52 -0.62
N HIS A 196 -7.82 11.57 0.55
CA HIS A 196 -7.96 10.55 1.59
C HIS A 196 -8.93 11.06 2.65
N LEU A 197 -10.04 10.36 2.84
CA LEU A 197 -11.15 10.81 3.68
C LEU A 197 -10.91 10.57 5.16
N ARG A 198 -10.06 9.61 5.49
CA ARG A 198 -9.69 9.29 6.87
C ARG A 198 -8.32 9.89 7.17
N ALA A 199 -8.25 10.75 8.18
CA ALA A 199 -6.95 11.22 8.66
C ALA A 199 -6.10 10.03 9.12
N VAL A 200 -4.85 9.95 8.64
CA VAL A 200 -3.92 8.89 9.09
C VAL A 200 -3.75 9.02 10.60
N GLY A 201 -4.30 8.05 11.32
CA GLY A 201 -4.26 8.03 12.78
C GLY A 201 -2.82 7.91 13.30
N ASN A 202 -2.42 8.83 14.17
CA ASN A 202 -1.12 8.83 14.87
C ASN A 202 -1.02 7.76 15.98
N LEU A 203 -1.94 6.80 16.04
CA LEU A 203 -1.96 5.78 17.09
C LEU A 203 -0.97 4.65 16.78
N TYR A 204 0.32 4.96 16.88
CA TYR A 204 1.33 3.92 16.94
C TYR A 204 1.31 3.27 18.34
N SER A 205 0.66 2.13 18.43
CA SER A 205 0.72 1.31 19.62
C SER A 205 2.15 0.78 19.85
N ARG A 206 2.46 0.39 21.09
CA ARG A 206 3.73 -0.30 21.42
C ARG A 206 3.94 -1.50 20.52
N ASN A 207 2.87 -2.28 20.27
CA ASN A 207 2.90 -3.45 19.41
C ASN A 207 3.27 -3.10 17.96
N SER A 208 2.67 -2.07 17.36
CA SER A 208 3.01 -1.67 15.99
C SER A 208 4.45 -1.16 15.87
N SER A 209 4.97 -0.48 16.89
CA SER A 209 6.38 -0.07 16.93
C SER A 209 7.33 -1.28 17.02
N TYR A 210 6.98 -2.26 17.83
CA TYR A 210 7.75 -3.51 17.96
C TYR A 210 7.74 -4.31 16.65
N MET A 211 6.57 -4.45 16.00
CA MET A 211 6.45 -5.11 14.71
C MET A 211 7.24 -4.38 13.61
N GLN A 212 7.32 -3.05 13.67
CA GLN A 212 8.16 -2.26 12.74
C GLN A 212 9.63 -2.63 12.86
N GLY A 213 10.14 -2.83 14.07
CA GLY A 213 11.50 -3.29 14.31
C GLY A 213 11.74 -4.71 13.77
N GLN A 214 10.79 -5.62 14.01
CA GLN A 214 10.84 -6.96 13.40
C GLN A 214 10.82 -6.93 11.87
N ALA A 215 10.05 -6.01 11.27
CA ALA A 215 10.01 -5.84 9.82
C ALA A 215 11.40 -5.42 9.27
N PHE A 216 12.13 -4.54 9.95
CA PHE A 216 13.50 -4.19 9.55
C PHE A 216 14.44 -5.40 9.56
N TYR A 217 14.32 -6.28 10.56
CA TYR A 217 15.06 -7.54 10.57
C TYR A 217 14.66 -8.44 9.40
N LYS A 218 13.35 -8.70 9.22
CA LYS A 218 12.82 -9.57 8.16
C LYS A 218 13.23 -9.09 6.76
N MET A 219 13.31 -7.79 6.54
CA MET A 219 13.80 -7.14 5.30
C MET A 219 15.32 -7.15 5.17
N ARG A 220 16.08 -7.84 6.04
CA ARG A 220 17.55 -7.92 6.02
C ARG A 220 18.25 -6.56 6.05
N TYR A 221 17.73 -5.57 6.79
CA TYR A 221 18.41 -4.28 6.96
C TYR A 221 19.78 -4.43 7.64
N GLY A 222 20.00 -5.49 8.41
CA GLY A 222 21.16 -5.65 9.26
C GLY A 222 21.09 -4.76 10.51
N ILE A 223 22.03 -4.97 11.44
CA ILE A 223 22.00 -4.27 12.74
C ILE A 223 22.16 -2.76 12.53
N ILE A 224 23.17 -2.32 11.79
CA ILE A 224 23.50 -0.90 11.60
C ILE A 224 22.35 -0.13 10.95
N ILE A 225 21.91 -0.56 9.76
CA ILE A 225 20.84 0.14 9.03
C ILE A 225 19.50 0.02 9.77
N GLY A 226 19.23 -1.12 10.42
CA GLY A 226 18.04 -1.33 11.23
C GLY A 226 17.98 -0.37 12.43
N THR A 227 19.08 -0.19 13.15
CA THR A 227 19.16 0.77 14.25
C THR A 227 19.02 2.20 13.77
N LEU A 228 19.70 2.59 12.67
CA LEU A 228 19.53 3.90 12.05
C LEU A 228 18.09 4.17 11.60
N ALA A 229 17.39 3.14 11.11
CA ALA A 229 15.96 3.25 10.75
C ALA A 229 15.07 3.48 11.97
N CYS A 230 15.36 2.82 13.11
CA CYS A 230 14.67 3.05 14.38
C CYS A 230 14.89 4.48 14.89
N ILE A 231 16.14 4.98 14.86
CA ILE A 231 16.49 6.35 15.27
C ILE A 231 15.79 7.38 14.36
N LYS A 232 15.83 7.17 13.05
CA LYS A 232 15.12 8.03 12.09
C LYS A 232 13.61 8.07 12.36
N GLY A 233 13.01 6.91 12.65
CA GLY A 233 11.60 6.82 13.04
C GLY A 233 11.29 7.60 14.31
N PHE A 234 12.17 7.54 15.31
CA PHE A 234 12.10 8.35 16.53
C PHE A 234 12.12 9.85 16.23
N LEU A 235 13.05 10.32 15.41
CA LEU A 235 13.17 11.74 15.07
C LEU A 235 11.93 12.27 14.34
N ILE A 236 11.35 11.47 13.44
CA ILE A 236 10.14 11.82 12.69
C ILE A 236 8.91 11.84 13.59
N LYS A 237 8.74 10.81 14.43
CA LYS A 237 7.56 10.62 15.26
C LYS A 237 7.65 11.33 16.61
N ARG A 238 8.83 11.80 16.98
CA ARG A 238 9.14 12.40 18.29
C ARG A 238 8.66 11.55 19.47
N SER A 239 8.83 10.21 19.36
CA SER A 239 8.32 9.24 20.33
C SER A 239 9.41 8.30 20.82
N LEU A 240 9.85 8.47 22.07
CA LEU A 240 10.82 7.58 22.73
C LEU A 240 10.28 6.16 22.82
N SER A 241 8.98 5.99 23.08
CA SER A 241 8.32 4.69 23.06
C SER A 241 8.51 3.97 21.73
N PHE A 242 8.39 4.69 20.59
CA PHE A 242 8.67 4.12 19.28
C PHE A 242 10.12 3.61 19.17
N LEU A 243 11.10 4.38 19.63
CA LEU A 243 12.51 3.99 19.58
C LEU A 243 12.76 2.70 20.36
N ILE A 244 12.30 2.67 21.61
CA ILE A 244 12.52 1.51 22.51
C ILE A 244 11.89 0.26 21.91
N TRP A 245 10.60 0.32 21.54
CA TRP A 245 9.89 -0.87 21.07
C TRP A 245 10.37 -1.32 19.68
N SER A 246 10.76 -0.41 18.80
CA SER A 246 11.31 -0.80 17.50
C SER A 246 12.71 -1.42 17.61
N ILE A 247 13.56 -0.95 18.52
CA ILE A 247 14.85 -1.60 18.80
C ILE A 247 14.63 -2.99 19.41
N LEU A 248 13.74 -3.12 20.39
CA LEU A 248 13.41 -4.43 20.98
C LEU A 248 12.86 -5.41 19.92
N GLY A 249 12.02 -4.92 19.00
CA GLY A 249 11.52 -5.73 17.89
C GLY A 249 12.62 -6.19 16.93
N LEU A 250 13.56 -5.30 16.59
CA LEU A 250 14.72 -5.61 15.76
C LEU A 250 15.59 -6.69 16.42
N ILE A 251 15.95 -6.51 17.69
CA ILE A 251 16.76 -7.44 18.49
C ILE A 251 16.06 -8.80 18.60
N ASN A 252 14.76 -8.82 18.92
CA ASN A 252 13.98 -10.05 18.99
C ASN A 252 13.96 -10.83 17.67
N GLY A 253 13.91 -10.12 16.52
CA GLY A 253 14.05 -10.74 15.21
C GLY A 253 15.33 -11.58 15.08
N TYR A 254 16.47 -11.07 15.56
CA TYR A 254 17.75 -11.77 15.58
C TYR A 254 17.76 -12.94 16.55
N PHE A 255 17.30 -12.74 17.78
CA PHE A 255 17.28 -13.80 18.79
C PHE A 255 16.38 -14.97 18.41
N LYS A 256 15.19 -14.68 17.90
CA LYS A 256 14.22 -15.72 17.49
C LYS A 256 14.46 -16.24 16.07
N LYS A 257 15.48 -15.76 15.36
CA LYS A 257 15.81 -16.17 13.99
C LYS A 257 14.58 -16.21 13.08
N LYS A 258 13.73 -15.17 13.15
CA LYS A 258 12.49 -15.12 12.35
C LYS A 258 12.82 -15.27 10.86
N PRO A 259 11.93 -15.86 10.05
CA PRO A 259 12.15 -16.02 8.61
C PRO A 259 12.30 -14.64 7.93
N TYR A 260 13.26 -14.56 7.01
CA TYR A 260 13.43 -13.38 6.19
C TYR A 260 12.42 -13.38 5.04
N ILE A 261 11.93 -12.20 4.66
CA ILE A 261 10.98 -12.00 3.56
C ILE A 261 11.65 -11.64 2.25
N VAL A 262 12.98 -11.53 2.23
CA VAL A 262 13.79 -11.23 1.05
C VAL A 262 15.02 -12.12 1.00
N THR A 263 15.53 -12.36 -0.20
CA THR A 263 16.74 -13.16 -0.43
C THR A 263 18.01 -12.44 0.08
N LYS A 264 19.14 -13.16 0.15
CA LYS A 264 20.44 -12.55 0.55
C LYS A 264 20.83 -11.41 -0.39
N ASN A 265 20.70 -11.59 -1.70
CA ASN A 265 21.06 -10.57 -2.71
C ASN A 265 20.17 -9.33 -2.63
N GLN A 266 18.85 -9.53 -2.49
CA GLN A 266 17.91 -8.44 -2.23
C GLN A 266 18.27 -7.69 -0.94
N GLY A 267 18.61 -8.41 0.13
CA GLY A 267 19.05 -7.81 1.39
C GLY A 267 20.33 -6.98 1.26
N GLN A 268 21.30 -7.42 0.46
CA GLN A 268 22.51 -6.61 0.16
C GLN A 268 22.16 -5.34 -0.58
N PHE A 269 21.27 -5.42 -1.59
CA PHE A 269 20.78 -4.26 -2.32
C PHE A 269 20.04 -3.30 -1.41
N ILE A 270 19.12 -3.78 -0.57
CA ILE A 270 18.35 -2.98 0.40
C ILE A 270 19.29 -2.18 1.30
N ARG A 271 20.32 -2.82 1.87
CA ARG A 271 21.30 -2.12 2.72
C ARG A 271 22.03 -1.01 1.97
N ARG A 272 22.54 -1.30 0.77
CA ARG A 272 23.19 -0.28 -0.07
C ARG A 272 22.27 0.87 -0.44
N PHE A 273 21.03 0.55 -0.83
CA PHE A 273 20.00 1.53 -1.18
C PHE A 273 19.65 2.44 0.01
N ARG A 274 19.43 1.85 1.19
CA ARG A 274 19.11 2.59 2.42
C ARG A 274 20.30 3.42 2.89
N PHE A 275 21.49 2.89 2.86
CA PHE A 275 22.71 3.63 3.20
C PHE A 275 22.83 4.89 2.34
N LYS A 276 22.74 4.75 1.02
CA LYS A 276 22.75 5.92 0.12
C LYS A 276 21.65 6.95 0.45
N SER A 277 20.46 6.49 0.86
CA SER A 277 19.34 7.39 1.19
C SER A 277 19.48 8.11 2.54
N ILE A 278 20.30 7.59 3.46
CA ILE A 278 20.57 8.20 4.76
C ILE A 278 21.60 9.33 4.61
N PHE A 279 22.61 9.12 3.77
CA PHE A 279 23.72 10.07 3.57
C PHE A 279 23.53 11.04 2.40
N ARG A 280 22.43 10.93 1.65
CA ARG A 280 22.00 11.93 0.66
C ARG A 280 20.96 12.87 1.27
N LEU A 281 21.29 13.49 2.38
CA LEU A 281 20.54 14.63 2.92
C LEU A 281 21.00 15.90 2.22
#